data_ae76d6f418f1370e4f77df215b431c90
#
_entry.id   ae76d6f418f1370e4f77df215b431c90
#
_cell.length_a   1.000
_cell.length_b   1.000
_cell.length_c   1.000
_cell.angle_alpha   90.00
_cell.angle_beta   90.00
_cell.angle_gamma   90.00
#
_symmetry.space_group_name_H-M   'P 1'
#
loop_
_entity.id
_entity.type
_entity.pdbx_description
1 polymer ?
#
loop_
_entity_poly.entity_id
_entity_poly.type
_entity_poly.pdbx_seq_one_letter_code
_entity_poly.pdbx_strand_id
1 'polypeptide(L)'
;TTTSYGGSLGQIFFNYDFNSFKPDYVPAEWVLNLYADTDLRATTFFQSYRTGYEHGLQWPLLAKYFGNQEFYEQNILHVTMPKVFRLSEQYLIRAEAYCQKSNPEYGKGANDLTTLRQARYSNYGSASLTEENWFKEISEERVRELYMEGFRLNDLKRWGQQGLVDGFTRKPQANTIAVGSSLKVDASNPLFVWPIPQHELDLPGSQVEPNESNK
;
A
#
# COMPACT_ATOMS: atom_id res chain seq x y z
N THR A 1 -22.95 14.82 -16.32
CA THR A 1 -22.59 15.53 -15.11
C THR A 1 -22.48 14.54 -13.99
N THR A 2 -21.34 13.95 -13.88
CA THR A 2 -20.98 13.18 -12.72
C THR A 2 -20.85 14.15 -11.56
N THR A 3 -21.90 14.31 -10.83
CA THR A 3 -21.79 14.78 -9.47
C THR A 3 -20.91 13.78 -8.78
N SER A 4 -19.69 14.18 -8.49
CA SER A 4 -18.76 13.44 -7.68
C SER A 4 -19.35 13.32 -6.28
N TYR A 5 -20.10 12.29 -6.05
CA TYR A 5 -20.50 11.93 -4.72
C TYR A 5 -19.28 11.35 -4.02
N GLY A 6 -18.62 12.24 -3.30
CA GLY A 6 -17.48 11.95 -2.47
C GLY A 6 -16.30 11.42 -3.28
N GLY A 7 -15.26 12.25 -3.44
CA GLY A 7 -13.98 11.81 -3.95
C GLY A 7 -13.48 10.64 -3.13
N SER A 8 -13.99 9.47 -3.44
CA SER A 8 -13.61 8.27 -2.72
C SER A 8 -12.31 7.76 -3.32
N LEU A 9 -11.56 7.12 -2.49
CA LEU A 9 -10.30 6.47 -2.86
C LEU A 9 -10.44 5.57 -4.10
N GLY A 10 -11.63 4.98 -4.31
CA GLY A 10 -11.94 4.17 -5.48
C GLY A 10 -11.88 4.91 -6.80
N GLN A 11 -12.19 6.20 -6.83
CA GLN A 11 -12.14 6.99 -8.05
C GLN A 11 -10.72 7.10 -8.62
N ILE A 12 -9.73 7.23 -7.77
CA ILE A 12 -8.31 7.33 -8.15
C ILE A 12 -7.85 6.07 -8.90
N PHE A 13 -8.38 4.90 -8.53
CA PHE A 13 -7.99 3.62 -9.09
C PHE A 13 -8.91 3.15 -10.23
N PHE A 14 -10.11 3.71 -10.33
CA PHE A 14 -11.16 3.30 -11.27
C PHE A 14 -11.81 4.47 -11.99
N ASN A 15 -11.08 5.55 -12.18
CA ASN A 15 -11.64 6.69 -12.90
C ASN A 15 -12.12 6.26 -14.29
N TYR A 16 -13.42 6.48 -14.56
CA TYR A 16 -14.05 6.15 -15.83
C TYR A 16 -14.49 7.44 -16.51
N ASP A 17 -13.87 7.75 -17.63
CA ASP A 17 -14.10 8.96 -18.39
C ASP A 17 -14.10 8.67 -19.89
N PHE A 18 -15.01 9.31 -20.64
CA PHE A 18 -15.16 9.13 -22.09
C PHE A 18 -15.17 7.67 -22.55
N ASN A 19 -15.96 6.83 -21.88
CA ASN A 19 -16.11 5.40 -22.17
C ASN A 19 -14.83 4.56 -22.01
N SER A 20 -13.89 5.00 -21.19
CA SER A 20 -12.69 4.24 -20.88
C SER A 20 -12.22 4.44 -19.44
N PHE A 21 -11.51 3.44 -18.90
CA PHE A 21 -10.88 3.57 -17.61
C PHE A 21 -9.58 4.39 -17.72
N LYS A 22 -9.48 5.43 -16.92
CA LYS A 22 -8.30 6.31 -16.85
C LYS A 22 -7.86 6.47 -15.38
N PRO A 23 -7.38 5.40 -14.74
CA PRO A 23 -6.95 5.46 -13.36
C PRO A 23 -5.74 6.41 -13.22
N ASP A 24 -5.68 7.16 -12.11
CA ASP A 24 -4.51 7.98 -11.79
C ASP A 24 -3.33 7.11 -11.34
N TYR A 25 -3.62 5.95 -10.76
CA TYR A 25 -2.63 4.99 -10.28
C TYR A 25 -2.97 3.58 -10.72
N VAL A 26 -1.97 2.85 -11.14
CA VAL A 26 -2.06 1.42 -11.45
C VAL A 26 -1.10 0.63 -10.55
N PRO A 27 -1.44 -0.62 -10.21
CA PRO A 27 -0.55 -1.48 -9.45
C PRO A 27 0.77 -1.69 -10.19
N ALA A 28 1.87 -1.60 -9.46
CA ALA A 28 3.18 -1.92 -10.01
C ALA A 28 3.33 -3.43 -10.19
N GLU A 29 4.04 -3.85 -11.24
CA GLU A 29 4.25 -5.25 -11.57
C GLU A 29 4.85 -6.06 -10.40
N TRP A 30 5.82 -5.48 -9.68
CA TRP A 30 6.41 -6.14 -8.53
C TRP A 30 5.40 -6.45 -7.41
N VAL A 31 4.36 -5.61 -7.26
CA VAL A 31 3.27 -5.86 -6.30
C VAL A 31 2.39 -7.00 -6.78
N LEU A 32 2.02 -7.00 -8.07
CA LEU A 32 1.22 -8.08 -8.65
C LEU A 32 1.93 -9.42 -8.52
N ASN A 33 3.24 -9.45 -8.73
CA ASN A 33 4.08 -10.65 -8.61
C ASN A 33 4.24 -11.19 -7.17
N LEU A 34 3.78 -10.44 -6.15
CA LEU A 34 3.74 -10.96 -4.77
C LEU A 34 2.60 -11.94 -4.53
N TYR A 35 1.55 -11.92 -5.36
CA TYR A 35 0.38 -12.76 -5.18
C TYR A 35 0.55 -14.06 -5.95
N ALA A 36 0.52 -15.18 -5.23
CA ALA A 36 0.48 -16.50 -5.84
C ALA A 36 -0.90 -16.80 -6.43
N ASP A 37 -0.98 -17.77 -7.35
CA ASP A 37 -2.25 -18.19 -7.98
C ASP A 37 -3.30 -18.67 -6.94
N THR A 38 -2.85 -19.17 -5.80
CA THR A 38 -3.70 -19.61 -4.70
C THR A 38 -4.13 -18.48 -3.76
N ASP A 39 -3.60 -17.27 -3.94
CA ASP A 39 -3.94 -16.10 -3.12
C ASP A 39 -5.25 -15.48 -3.61
N LEU A 40 -6.30 -15.63 -2.81
CA LEU A 40 -7.65 -15.12 -3.13
C LEU A 40 -7.70 -13.60 -3.28
N ARG A 41 -6.72 -12.88 -2.72
CA ARG A 41 -6.61 -11.42 -2.86
C ARG A 41 -6.25 -11.02 -4.29
N ALA A 42 -5.53 -11.85 -5.05
CA ALA A 42 -5.17 -11.54 -6.43
C ALA A 42 -6.40 -11.23 -7.29
N THR A 43 -7.45 -12.03 -7.19
CA THR A 43 -8.69 -11.85 -7.94
C THR A 43 -9.69 -10.92 -7.26
N THR A 44 -9.57 -10.73 -5.94
CA THR A 44 -10.46 -9.86 -5.17
C THR A 44 -10.00 -8.40 -5.22
N PHE A 45 -8.68 -8.17 -5.16
CA PHE A 45 -8.13 -6.82 -5.14
C PHE A 45 -7.90 -6.23 -6.52
N PHE A 46 -7.69 -7.08 -7.53
CA PHE A 46 -7.33 -6.63 -8.87
C PHE A 46 -8.27 -7.21 -9.92
N GLN A 47 -8.64 -6.37 -10.87
CA GLN A 47 -9.43 -6.78 -12.04
C GLN A 47 -8.83 -6.14 -13.29
N SER A 48 -8.68 -6.93 -14.34
CA SER A 48 -8.09 -6.46 -15.59
C SER A 48 -9.12 -5.75 -16.44
N TYR A 49 -8.84 -4.52 -16.79
CA TYR A 49 -9.66 -3.71 -17.67
C TYR A 49 -8.82 -3.07 -18.78
N ARG A 50 -9.46 -2.85 -19.91
CA ARG A 50 -8.89 -2.04 -20.98
C ARG A 50 -8.87 -0.58 -20.54
N THR A 51 -7.69 0.01 -20.50
CA THR A 51 -7.51 1.42 -20.15
C THR A 51 -7.63 2.32 -21.37
N GLY A 52 -7.91 3.60 -21.16
CA GLY A 52 -7.86 4.62 -22.18
C GLY A 52 -6.45 5.13 -22.49
N TYR A 53 -5.43 4.53 -21.87
CA TYR A 53 -4.04 4.88 -22.08
C TYR A 53 -3.36 3.93 -23.06
N GLU A 54 -2.31 4.40 -23.71
CA GLU A 54 -1.40 3.61 -24.54
C GLU A 54 -2.11 2.59 -25.45
N HIS A 55 -2.94 3.08 -26.35
CA HIS A 55 -3.67 2.25 -27.31
C HIS A 55 -4.60 1.19 -26.69
N GLY A 56 -5.06 1.43 -25.48
CA GLY A 56 -5.99 0.55 -24.78
C GLY A 56 -5.33 -0.63 -24.10
N LEU A 57 -4.15 -0.40 -23.56
CA LEU A 57 -3.44 -1.39 -22.73
C LEU A 57 -4.38 -1.98 -21.68
N GLN A 58 -4.46 -3.29 -21.65
CA GLN A 58 -5.17 -4.02 -20.60
C GLN A 58 -4.25 -4.16 -19.39
N TRP A 59 -4.72 -3.70 -18.24
CA TRP A 59 -3.95 -3.74 -17.02
C TRP A 59 -4.82 -4.10 -15.81
N PRO A 60 -4.28 -4.82 -14.81
CA PRO A 60 -4.96 -5.03 -13.55
C PRO A 60 -5.15 -3.72 -12.80
N LEU A 61 -6.39 -3.31 -12.56
CA LEU A 61 -6.74 -2.14 -11.76
C LEU A 61 -7.10 -2.57 -10.34
N LEU A 62 -6.88 -1.69 -9.37
CA LEU A 62 -7.17 -1.98 -7.97
C LEU A 62 -8.68 -1.88 -7.70
N ALA A 63 -9.36 -3.03 -7.66
CA ALA A 63 -10.79 -3.15 -7.41
C ALA A 63 -11.17 -3.10 -5.90
N LYS A 64 -10.20 -3.16 -5.01
CA LYS A 64 -10.39 -3.20 -3.55
C LYS A 64 -11.30 -2.07 -3.02
N TYR A 65 -11.34 -0.93 -3.71
CA TYR A 65 -12.11 0.26 -3.36
C TYR A 65 -13.20 0.57 -4.37
N PHE A 66 -13.69 -0.42 -5.09
CA PHE A 66 -14.70 -0.23 -6.13
C PHE A 66 -15.99 0.40 -5.61
N GLY A 67 -16.38 0.12 -4.38
CA GLY A 67 -17.55 0.71 -3.73
C GLY A 67 -18.46 -0.33 -3.06
N ASN A 68 -19.45 0.18 -2.33
CA ASN A 68 -20.49 -0.66 -1.75
C ASN A 68 -21.58 -0.92 -2.79
N GLN A 69 -21.93 -2.19 -2.98
CA GLN A 69 -22.92 -2.63 -3.98
C GLN A 69 -24.29 -1.95 -3.81
N GLU A 70 -24.73 -1.69 -2.57
CA GLU A 70 -25.99 -1.00 -2.31
C GLU A 70 -26.06 0.41 -2.93
N PHE A 71 -24.93 1.12 -2.89
CA PHE A 71 -24.84 2.44 -3.52
C PHE A 71 -24.64 2.35 -5.03
N TYR A 72 -24.02 1.28 -5.49
CA TYR A 72 -23.80 1.04 -6.92
C TYR A 72 -25.13 0.93 -7.67
N GLU A 73 -26.10 0.22 -7.11
CA GLU A 73 -27.44 0.08 -7.67
C GLU A 73 -28.20 1.43 -7.77
N GLN A 74 -27.80 2.41 -6.96
CA GLN A 74 -28.31 3.78 -7.00
C GLN A 74 -27.51 4.71 -7.92
N ASN A 75 -26.62 4.19 -8.74
CA ASN A 75 -25.64 4.93 -9.57
C ASN A 75 -24.68 5.83 -8.76
N ILE A 76 -24.45 5.50 -7.50
CA ILE A 76 -23.49 6.18 -6.63
C ILE A 76 -22.24 5.29 -6.56
N LEU A 77 -21.26 5.61 -7.40
CA LEU A 77 -20.04 4.80 -7.54
C LEU A 77 -18.98 5.16 -6.49
N HIS A 78 -18.13 4.19 -6.17
CA HIS A 78 -16.92 4.37 -5.38
C HIS A 78 -17.12 4.81 -3.92
N VAL A 79 -18.30 4.67 -3.37
CA VAL A 79 -18.53 4.94 -1.94
C VAL A 79 -17.95 3.79 -1.13
N THR A 80 -16.81 4.03 -0.52
CA THR A 80 -16.13 3.06 0.35
C THR A 80 -15.84 3.69 1.70
N MET A 81 -16.01 2.91 2.74
CA MET A 81 -15.59 3.30 4.09
C MET A 81 -14.10 2.98 4.26
N PRO A 82 -13.24 3.96 4.54
CA PRO A 82 -11.85 3.68 4.87
C PRO A 82 -11.79 2.82 6.13
N LYS A 83 -11.06 1.72 6.04
CA LYS A 83 -10.86 0.78 7.15
C LYS A 83 -9.63 1.19 7.93
N VAL A 84 -9.82 2.02 8.95
CA VAL A 84 -8.71 2.57 9.76
C VAL A 84 -8.02 1.47 10.56
N PHE A 85 -8.78 0.51 11.09
CA PHE A 85 -8.26 -0.61 11.86
C PHE A 85 -8.80 -1.94 11.34
N ARG A 86 -7.89 -2.89 11.13
CA ARG A 86 -8.24 -4.25 10.73
C ARG A 86 -7.48 -5.27 11.59
N LEU A 87 -8.15 -6.36 11.91
CA LEU A 87 -7.56 -7.45 12.69
C LEU A 87 -6.32 -8.05 12.01
N SER A 88 -6.32 -8.10 10.68
CA SER A 88 -5.17 -8.60 9.90
C SER A 88 -3.90 -7.79 10.14
N GLU A 89 -4.02 -6.47 10.31
CA GLU A 89 -2.88 -5.62 10.67
C GLU A 89 -2.34 -5.98 12.06
N GLN A 90 -3.22 -6.27 13.03
CA GLN A 90 -2.80 -6.64 14.38
C GLN A 90 -2.00 -7.96 14.39
N TYR A 91 -2.37 -8.95 13.56
CA TYR A 91 -1.57 -10.15 13.38
C TYR A 91 -0.18 -9.82 12.83
N LEU A 92 -0.09 -8.94 11.84
CA LEU A 92 1.19 -8.56 11.22
C LEU A 92 2.07 -7.74 12.19
N ILE A 93 1.48 -6.82 12.96
CA ILE A 93 2.19 -6.08 14.02
C ILE A 93 2.74 -7.04 15.06
N ARG A 94 1.93 -7.99 15.53
CA ARG A 94 2.34 -8.94 16.56
C ARG A 94 3.39 -9.92 16.05
N ALA A 95 3.24 -10.41 14.82
CA ALA A 95 4.23 -11.27 14.18
C ALA A 95 5.60 -10.58 14.09
N GLU A 96 5.62 -9.33 13.65
CA GLU A 96 6.84 -8.52 13.56
C GLU A 96 7.44 -8.27 14.96
N ALA A 97 6.61 -7.91 15.93
CA ALA A 97 7.05 -7.69 17.30
C ALA A 97 7.70 -8.94 17.93
N TYR A 98 7.15 -10.15 17.66
CA TYR A 98 7.78 -11.39 18.10
C TYR A 98 9.16 -11.59 17.49
N CYS A 99 9.37 -11.26 16.23
CA CYS A 99 10.65 -11.40 15.55
C CYS A 99 11.69 -10.37 16.00
N GLN A 100 11.26 -9.19 16.46
CA GLN A 100 12.14 -8.10 16.88
C GLN A 100 12.47 -8.08 18.37
N LYS A 101 12.01 -9.05 19.15
CA LYS A 101 12.38 -9.14 20.57
C LYS A 101 13.89 -9.38 20.75
N SER A 102 14.43 -9.00 21.90
CA SER A 102 15.82 -9.30 22.26
C SER A 102 16.13 -10.81 22.20
N ASN A 103 15.12 -11.63 22.52
CA ASN A 103 15.12 -13.07 22.26
C ASN A 103 13.99 -13.36 21.27
N PRO A 104 14.28 -13.44 19.97
CA PRO A 104 13.27 -13.57 18.94
C PRO A 104 12.43 -14.85 19.09
N GLU A 105 11.13 -14.72 18.91
CA GLU A 105 10.16 -15.82 19.00
C GLU A 105 9.57 -16.10 17.61
N TYR A 106 10.43 -16.47 16.65
CA TYR A 106 10.04 -16.70 15.24
C TYR A 106 8.86 -17.66 15.08
N GLY A 107 8.78 -18.69 15.91
CA GLY A 107 7.64 -19.64 15.90
C GLY A 107 6.30 -18.98 16.22
N LYS A 108 6.27 -18.02 17.15
CA LYS A 108 5.04 -17.24 17.44
C LYS A 108 4.68 -16.30 16.30
N GLY A 109 5.67 -15.62 15.72
CA GLY A 109 5.46 -14.80 14.53
C GLY A 109 4.95 -15.63 13.34
N ALA A 110 5.49 -16.83 13.14
CA ALA A 110 5.05 -17.75 12.10
C ALA A 110 3.61 -18.22 12.30
N ASN A 111 3.16 -18.42 13.54
CA ASN A 111 1.78 -18.80 13.85
C ASN A 111 0.80 -17.68 13.46
N ASP A 112 1.13 -16.43 13.75
CA ASP A 112 0.30 -15.29 13.36
C ASP A 112 0.21 -15.16 11.85
N LEU A 113 1.35 -15.27 11.16
CA LEU A 113 1.41 -15.23 9.71
C LEU A 113 0.65 -16.41 9.08
N THR A 114 0.73 -17.59 9.67
CA THR A 114 -0.04 -18.78 9.25
C THR A 114 -1.53 -18.51 9.35
N THR A 115 -1.99 -17.99 10.49
CA THR A 115 -3.41 -17.69 10.73
C THR A 115 -3.94 -16.71 9.66
N LEU A 116 -3.18 -15.67 9.36
CA LEU A 116 -3.56 -14.71 8.33
C LEU A 116 -3.60 -15.36 6.95
N ARG A 117 -2.56 -16.10 6.57
CA ARG A 117 -2.43 -16.70 5.23
C ARG A 117 -3.47 -17.81 5.00
N GLN A 118 -3.80 -18.58 6.00
CA GLN A 118 -4.87 -19.60 5.89
C GLN A 118 -6.23 -18.96 5.58
N ALA A 119 -6.47 -17.72 5.98
CA ALA A 119 -7.68 -16.98 5.64
C ALA A 119 -7.59 -16.24 4.29
N ARG A 120 -6.47 -16.30 3.60
CA ARG A 120 -6.21 -15.56 2.34
C ARG A 120 -5.88 -16.42 1.15
N TYR A 121 -5.47 -17.65 1.37
CA TYR A 121 -5.12 -18.59 0.32
C TYR A 121 -6.15 -19.72 0.24
N SER A 122 -6.44 -20.19 -0.95
CA SER A 122 -7.36 -21.35 -1.14
C SER A 122 -6.80 -22.63 -0.54
N ASN A 123 -5.47 -22.72 -0.43
CA ASN A 123 -4.76 -23.82 0.24
C ASN A 123 -3.45 -23.27 0.80
N TYR A 124 -3.31 -23.30 2.12
CA TYR A 124 -2.10 -22.85 2.80
C TYR A 124 -1.77 -23.77 3.99
N GLY A 125 -0.56 -24.25 4.02
CA GLY A 125 -0.07 -25.06 5.14
C GLY A 125 0.30 -24.20 6.33
N SER A 126 1.59 -23.92 6.49
CA SER A 126 2.11 -23.09 7.58
C SER A 126 3.26 -22.21 7.10
N ALA A 127 3.39 -21.03 7.70
CA ALA A 127 4.54 -20.18 7.56
C ALA A 127 5.71 -20.71 8.40
N SER A 128 6.92 -20.42 7.95
CA SER A 128 8.14 -20.64 8.72
C SER A 128 8.95 -19.34 8.71
N LEU A 129 9.26 -18.84 9.89
CA LEU A 129 10.10 -17.66 10.05
C LEU A 129 11.41 -18.04 10.72
N THR A 130 12.47 -17.44 10.23
CA THR A 130 13.84 -17.59 10.74
C THR A 130 14.48 -16.21 10.83
N GLU A 131 15.68 -16.13 11.38
CA GLU A 131 16.47 -14.90 11.41
C GLU A 131 16.68 -14.29 10.02
N GLU A 132 16.88 -15.15 9.02
CA GLU A 132 17.22 -14.74 7.65
C GLU A 132 16.00 -14.28 6.84
N ASN A 133 14.79 -14.78 7.16
CA ASN A 133 13.65 -14.59 6.28
C ASN A 133 12.49 -13.76 6.89
N TRP A 134 12.44 -13.60 8.21
CA TRP A 134 11.27 -13.01 8.87
C TRP A 134 10.89 -11.63 8.33
N PHE A 135 11.89 -10.79 8.09
CA PHE A 135 11.63 -9.44 7.62
C PHE A 135 11.03 -9.44 6.21
N LYS A 136 11.60 -10.22 5.30
CA LYS A 136 11.07 -10.38 3.94
C LYS A 136 9.63 -10.90 3.99
N GLU A 137 9.37 -11.99 4.71
CA GLU A 137 8.07 -12.63 4.78
C GLU A 137 6.99 -11.68 5.32
N ILE A 138 7.28 -10.95 6.41
CA ILE A 138 6.33 -10.04 7.03
C ILE A 138 6.18 -8.75 6.20
N SER A 139 7.26 -8.20 5.67
CA SER A 139 7.20 -6.96 4.89
C SER A 139 6.44 -7.14 3.57
N GLU A 140 6.62 -8.27 2.90
CA GLU A 140 5.85 -8.62 1.70
C GLU A 140 4.38 -8.91 2.03
N GLU A 141 4.11 -9.58 3.16
CA GLU A 141 2.73 -9.82 3.59
C GLU A 141 2.00 -8.53 3.94
N ARG A 142 2.68 -7.56 4.56
CA ARG A 142 2.12 -6.23 4.80
C ARG A 142 1.76 -5.53 3.49
N VAL A 143 2.59 -5.66 2.45
CA VAL A 143 2.24 -5.13 1.12
C VAL A 143 1.01 -5.83 0.56
N ARG A 144 0.97 -7.18 0.57
CA ARG A 144 -0.19 -7.93 0.07
C ARG A 144 -1.49 -7.59 0.78
N GLU A 145 -1.46 -7.58 2.11
CA GLU A 145 -2.67 -7.41 2.92
C GLU A 145 -3.15 -5.96 2.98
N LEU A 146 -2.21 -5.02 3.15
CA LEU A 146 -2.51 -3.61 3.42
C LEU A 146 -2.29 -2.70 2.20
N TYR A 147 -2.28 -3.29 0.99
CA TYR A 147 -2.03 -2.56 -0.25
C TYR A 147 -2.97 -1.36 -0.38
N MET A 148 -2.38 -0.18 -0.55
CA MET A 148 -3.06 1.12 -0.69
C MET A 148 -3.96 1.52 0.49
N GLU A 149 -3.68 1.03 1.69
CA GLU A 149 -4.36 1.43 2.93
C GLU A 149 -3.57 2.51 3.73
N GLY A 150 -2.53 3.10 3.14
CA GLY A 150 -1.78 4.21 3.75
C GLY A 150 -0.61 3.81 4.65
N PHE A 151 -0.37 2.52 4.89
CA PHE A 151 0.64 2.05 5.84
C PHE A 151 2.07 2.09 5.30
N ARG A 152 2.28 1.93 3.99
CA ARG A 152 3.58 1.67 3.40
C ARG A 152 4.64 2.73 3.72
N LEU A 153 4.29 4.01 3.66
CA LEU A 153 5.24 5.09 3.97
C LEU A 153 5.72 5.02 5.41
N ASN A 154 4.82 4.78 6.36
CA ASN A 154 5.15 4.65 7.76
C ASN A 154 6.00 3.41 8.04
N ASP A 155 5.71 2.29 7.38
CA ASP A 155 6.52 1.08 7.44
C ASP A 155 7.95 1.34 6.95
N LEU A 156 8.11 1.99 5.81
CA LEU A 156 9.43 2.32 5.26
C LEU A 156 10.24 3.25 6.19
N LYS A 157 9.57 4.25 6.79
CA LYS A 157 10.21 5.16 7.76
C LYS A 157 10.74 4.40 8.97
N ARG A 158 9.89 3.62 9.63
CA ARG A 158 10.28 2.90 10.86
C ARG A 158 11.31 1.81 10.58
N TRP A 159 11.20 1.08 9.47
CA TRP A 159 12.19 0.08 9.07
C TRP A 159 13.53 0.72 8.65
N GLY A 160 13.50 1.90 8.03
CA GLY A 160 14.71 2.67 7.76
C GLY A 160 15.43 3.09 9.05
N GLN A 161 14.67 3.58 10.05
CA GLN A 161 15.23 3.93 11.37
C GLN A 161 15.81 2.71 12.11
N GLN A 162 15.29 1.52 11.84
CA GLN A 162 15.76 0.25 12.39
C GLN A 162 16.91 -0.38 11.57
N GLY A 163 17.29 0.21 10.45
CA GLY A 163 18.32 -0.34 9.55
C GLY A 163 17.86 -1.59 8.77
N LEU A 164 16.55 -1.84 8.70
CA LEU A 164 16.00 -3.00 7.99
C LEU A 164 15.80 -2.74 6.50
N VAL A 165 15.74 -1.48 6.08
CA VAL A 165 15.70 -1.05 4.68
C VAL A 165 16.57 0.18 4.47
N ASP A 166 17.19 0.28 3.30
CA ASP A 166 18.04 1.41 2.91
C ASP A 166 17.24 2.56 2.30
N GLY A 167 15.98 2.36 2.03
CA GLY A 167 15.09 3.32 1.39
C GLY A 167 14.10 2.65 0.44
N PHE A 168 13.60 3.43 -0.50
CA PHE A 168 12.62 3.00 -1.47
C PHE A 168 13.05 3.35 -2.88
N THR A 169 12.91 2.40 -3.80
CA THR A 169 13.12 2.62 -5.22
C THR A 169 11.83 2.34 -5.98
N ARG A 170 11.32 3.34 -6.70
CA ARG A 170 10.23 3.13 -7.66
C ARG A 170 10.77 2.35 -8.85
N LYS A 171 10.03 1.33 -9.23
CA LYS A 171 10.31 0.57 -10.44
C LYS A 171 9.22 0.91 -11.46
N PRO A 172 9.44 1.86 -12.38
CA PRO A 172 8.47 2.16 -13.41
C PRO A 172 8.33 0.94 -14.31
N GLN A 173 7.14 0.73 -14.80
CA GLN A 173 6.89 -0.29 -15.80
C GLN A 173 7.24 0.27 -17.18
N ALA A 174 7.60 -0.61 -18.10
CA ALA A 174 7.98 -0.21 -19.46
C ALA A 174 6.87 0.60 -20.17
N ASN A 175 5.62 0.35 -19.81
CA ASN A 175 4.44 0.95 -20.44
C ASN A 175 3.80 2.07 -19.60
N THR A 176 4.43 2.50 -18.53
CA THR A 176 3.96 3.64 -17.72
C THR A 176 4.89 4.82 -17.90
N ILE A 177 4.32 6.00 -17.95
CA ILE A 177 5.12 7.23 -18.03
C ILE A 177 5.94 7.33 -16.76
N ALA A 178 7.24 7.12 -16.86
CA ALA A 178 8.16 7.40 -15.78
C ALA A 178 8.28 8.91 -15.63
N VAL A 179 7.67 9.46 -14.60
CA VAL A 179 7.73 10.88 -14.33
C VAL A 179 8.67 11.10 -13.16
N GLY A 180 9.67 11.92 -13.36
CA GLY A 180 10.57 12.39 -12.33
C GLY A 180 12.02 11.93 -12.50
N SER A 181 12.92 12.77 -12.04
CA SER A 181 14.36 12.58 -12.14
C SER A 181 14.95 11.66 -11.07
N SER A 182 14.23 11.41 -10.00
CA SER A 182 14.68 10.53 -8.91
C SER A 182 13.64 9.47 -8.61
N LEU A 183 14.04 8.22 -8.84
CA LEU A 183 13.23 7.03 -8.52
C LEU A 183 13.59 6.40 -7.18
N LYS A 184 14.66 6.90 -6.55
CA LYS A 184 15.16 6.38 -5.27
C LYS A 184 15.09 7.46 -4.20
N VAL A 185 14.61 7.06 -3.02
CA VAL A 185 14.67 7.85 -1.79
C VAL A 185 15.32 7.00 -0.72
N ASP A 186 16.44 7.47 -0.20
CA ASP A 186 17.14 6.77 0.90
C ASP A 186 16.38 6.94 2.22
N ALA A 187 16.49 5.96 3.10
CA ALA A 187 15.79 5.96 4.39
C ALA A 187 16.15 7.17 5.28
N SER A 188 17.34 7.70 5.09
CA SER A 188 17.84 8.92 5.77
C SER A 188 17.41 10.23 5.11
N ASN A 189 16.68 10.17 3.98
CA ASN A 189 16.29 11.37 3.26
C ASN A 189 15.30 12.21 4.09
N PRO A 190 15.57 13.51 4.32
CA PRO A 190 14.67 14.39 5.07
C PRO A 190 13.24 14.43 4.52
N LEU A 191 13.05 14.21 3.22
CA LEU A 191 11.73 14.18 2.57
C LEU A 191 10.80 13.05 3.07
N PHE A 192 11.31 12.08 3.82
CA PHE A 192 10.45 11.16 4.56
C PHE A 192 9.69 11.81 5.72
N VAL A 193 10.11 13.02 6.12
CA VAL A 193 9.39 13.86 7.08
C VAL A 193 8.79 15.02 6.32
N TRP A 194 7.50 15.26 6.49
CA TRP A 194 6.84 16.41 5.86
C TRP A 194 7.44 17.71 6.37
N PRO A 195 7.63 18.71 5.50
CA PRO A 195 8.02 20.04 5.97
C PRO A 195 6.92 20.60 6.86
N ILE A 196 7.31 21.37 7.86
CA ILE A 196 6.37 22.13 8.67
C ILE A 196 5.72 23.17 7.77
N PRO A 197 4.39 23.28 7.76
CA PRO A 197 3.72 24.26 6.92
C PRO A 197 4.22 25.69 7.18
N GLN A 198 4.50 26.44 6.12
CA GLN A 198 5.08 27.78 6.23
C GLN A 198 4.28 28.71 7.13
N HIS A 199 2.95 28.61 7.08
CA HIS A 199 2.09 29.46 7.93
C HIS A 199 2.28 29.21 9.43
N GLU A 200 2.70 28.02 9.85
CA GLU A 200 3.04 27.73 11.25
C GLU A 200 4.36 28.35 11.68
N LEU A 201 5.31 28.41 10.74
CA LEU A 201 6.60 29.04 10.97
C LEU A 201 6.49 30.56 11.03
N ASP A 202 5.59 31.15 10.25
CA ASP A 202 5.42 32.59 10.10
C ASP A 202 4.48 33.21 11.16
N LEU A 203 3.88 32.41 12.04
CA LEU A 203 3.01 32.92 13.10
C LEU A 203 3.78 33.87 14.04
N PRO A 204 3.25 35.06 14.36
CA PRO A 204 3.86 35.96 15.33
C PRO A 204 4.04 35.28 16.69
N GLY A 205 5.27 35.18 17.14
CA GLY A 205 5.62 34.52 18.41
C GLY A 205 5.73 33.00 18.31
N SER A 206 5.70 32.43 17.10
CA SER A 206 5.95 31.01 16.90
C SER A 206 7.31 30.61 17.48
N GLN A 207 7.33 29.49 18.20
CA GLN A 207 8.53 28.83 18.69
C GLN A 207 8.83 27.55 17.88
N VAL A 208 8.13 27.38 16.78
CA VAL A 208 8.29 26.22 15.90
C VAL A 208 9.50 26.49 14.99
N GLU A 209 10.48 25.62 15.08
CA GLU A 209 11.66 25.67 14.22
C GLU A 209 11.46 24.82 12.97
N PRO A 210 11.95 25.27 11.79
CA PRO A 210 11.88 24.50 10.56
C PRO A 210 12.63 23.17 10.71
N ASN A 211 12.04 22.10 10.20
CA ASN A 211 12.72 20.81 10.16
C ASN A 211 13.63 20.68 8.92
N GLU A 212 14.34 19.55 8.80
CA GLU A 212 15.26 19.32 7.67
C GLU A 212 14.57 19.37 6.29
N SER A 213 13.27 19.05 6.22
CA SER A 213 12.50 19.09 4.98
C SER A 213 12.07 20.52 4.56
N ASN A 214 12.25 21.50 5.43
CA ASN A 214 12.03 22.92 5.12
C ASN A 214 13.26 23.59 4.50
N LYS A 215 14.43 22.94 4.60
CA LYS A 215 15.70 23.43 4.07
C LYS A 215 15.91 23.01 2.64
#